data_176400853d4746a09e2b91118ec46016
#
_entry.id   176400853d4746a09e2b91118ec46016
#
_cell.length_a   1.000
_cell.length_b   1.000
_cell.length_c   1.000
_cell.angle_alpha   90.00
_cell.angle_beta   90.00
_cell.angle_gamma   90.00
#
_symmetry.space_group_name_H-M   'P 1'
#
loop_
_entity.id
_entity.type
_entity.pdbx_description
1 polymer ?
#
loop_
_entity_poly.entity_id
_entity_poly.type
_entity_poly.pdbx_seq_one_letter_code
_entity_poly.pdbx_strand_id
1 'polypeptide(L)'
;MKFGKLIVLTGPSGVGKGTLVRSLLNRHPKLYLSVSVTTREPREGEIEGQHYYFVSRSRFTQMVEAGELAEWAEFAGNFYGTPYFGLKLGIGEGKWVILEIELEGARQIRKNFPEALRIFILPPSWEELERRLRSRGQDSESAIARRLLRAKEEIEAAGEFDFQVVNDDLEVALKKLESILNLVEVPGN
;
A
#
# COMPACT_ATOMS: atom_id res chain seq x y z
N MET A 1 -12.10 15.04 20.40
CA MET A 1 -12.04 13.72 19.73
C MET A 1 -10.84 13.73 18.81
N LYS A 2 -9.92 12.75 18.89
CA LYS A 2 -8.84 12.61 17.91
C LYS A 2 -9.43 11.95 16.67
N PHE A 3 -9.53 12.67 15.57
CA PHE A 3 -9.97 12.09 14.31
C PHE A 3 -8.87 11.14 13.77
N GLY A 4 -9.29 9.96 13.32
CA GLY A 4 -8.42 9.05 12.59
C GLY A 4 -7.96 9.69 11.27
N LYS A 5 -6.85 9.19 10.72
CA LYS A 5 -6.32 9.64 9.41
C LYS A 5 -6.27 8.47 8.45
N LEU A 6 -6.49 8.74 7.17
CA LEU A 6 -6.29 7.78 6.10
C LEU A 6 -4.97 8.11 5.39
N ILE A 7 -4.12 7.11 5.28
CA ILE A 7 -2.78 7.21 4.68
C ILE A 7 -2.69 6.17 3.56
N VAL A 8 -2.32 6.59 2.38
CA VAL A 8 -2.11 5.72 1.21
C VAL A 8 -0.61 5.63 0.94
N LEU A 9 -0.09 4.40 0.90
CA LEU A 9 1.25 4.08 0.47
C LEU A 9 1.20 3.31 -0.84
N THR A 10 1.75 3.90 -1.90
CA THR A 10 1.82 3.32 -3.24
C THR A 10 3.26 3.33 -3.74
N GLY A 11 3.54 2.60 -4.78
CA GLY A 11 4.85 2.54 -5.43
C GLY A 11 5.05 1.23 -6.15
N PRO A 12 6.06 1.09 -7.01
CA PRO A 12 6.23 -0.06 -7.86
C PRO A 12 6.47 -1.36 -7.08
N SER A 13 6.13 -2.46 -7.72
CA SER A 13 6.44 -3.78 -7.19
C SER A 13 7.95 -3.92 -6.96
N GLY A 14 8.35 -4.45 -5.80
CA GLY A 14 9.77 -4.60 -5.46
C GLY A 14 10.42 -3.41 -4.76
N VAL A 15 9.73 -2.27 -4.64
CA VAL A 15 10.28 -1.06 -4.01
C VAL A 15 10.46 -1.17 -2.49
N GLY A 16 9.83 -2.16 -1.82
CA GLY A 16 9.97 -2.39 -0.38
C GLY A 16 8.85 -1.82 0.49
N LYS A 17 7.68 -1.50 -0.07
CA LYS A 17 6.50 -0.99 0.67
C LYS A 17 6.18 -1.81 1.92
N GLY A 18 5.97 -3.11 1.76
CA GLY A 18 5.58 -3.97 2.87
C GLY A 18 6.60 -4.02 4.02
N THR A 19 7.89 -3.85 3.74
CA THR A 19 8.93 -3.74 4.77
C THR A 19 8.81 -2.42 5.52
N LEU A 20 8.62 -1.31 4.81
CA LEU A 20 8.39 0.01 5.41
C LEU A 20 7.14 0.01 6.29
N VAL A 21 6.02 -0.53 5.78
CA VAL A 21 4.74 -0.60 6.51
C VAL A 21 4.90 -1.41 7.80
N ARG A 22 5.46 -2.62 7.74
CA ARG A 22 5.70 -3.44 8.94
C ARG A 22 6.57 -2.74 9.96
N SER A 23 7.64 -2.06 9.52
CA SER A 23 8.52 -1.32 10.43
C SER A 23 7.80 -0.14 11.09
N LEU A 24 6.98 0.61 10.35
CA LEU A 24 6.15 1.68 10.90
C LEU A 24 5.15 1.18 11.93
N LEU A 25 4.44 0.09 11.63
CA LEU A 25 3.45 -0.51 12.55
C LEU A 25 4.10 -0.98 13.86
N ASN A 26 5.30 -1.56 13.78
CA ASN A 26 6.04 -2.00 14.96
C ASN A 26 6.50 -0.83 15.85
N ARG A 27 6.79 0.33 15.26
CA ARG A 27 7.24 1.52 16.00
C ARG A 27 6.09 2.36 16.54
N HIS A 28 4.94 2.34 15.87
CA HIS A 28 3.83 3.27 16.15
C HIS A 28 2.51 2.54 16.34
N PRO A 29 2.15 2.15 17.58
CA PRO A 29 0.91 1.39 17.85
C PRO A 29 -0.40 2.09 17.48
N LYS A 30 -0.36 3.39 17.21
CA LYS A 30 -1.53 4.14 16.71
C LYS A 30 -1.83 3.91 15.23
N LEU A 31 -0.88 3.34 14.50
CA LEU A 31 -1.05 2.98 13.10
C LEU A 31 -1.79 1.64 12.99
N TYR A 32 -2.62 1.52 11.99
CA TYR A 32 -3.37 0.32 11.67
C TYR A 32 -3.28 0.05 10.18
N LEU A 33 -2.87 -1.14 9.77
CA LEU A 33 -2.91 -1.57 8.38
C LEU A 33 -4.29 -2.09 8.05
N SER A 34 -4.94 -1.51 7.05
CA SER A 34 -6.19 -2.05 6.53
C SER A 34 -5.93 -3.38 5.83
N VAL A 35 -6.66 -4.41 6.22
CA VAL A 35 -6.58 -5.72 5.57
C VAL A 35 -7.38 -5.67 4.28
N SER A 36 -6.70 -5.92 3.15
CA SER A 36 -7.33 -5.96 1.82
C SER A 36 -8.01 -7.30 1.56
N VAL A 37 -9.01 -7.29 0.68
CA VAL A 37 -9.60 -8.49 0.10
C VAL A 37 -8.89 -8.84 -1.20
N THR A 38 -8.70 -10.13 -1.50
CA THR A 38 -8.10 -10.59 -2.75
C THR A 38 -8.73 -11.88 -3.26
N THR A 39 -8.69 -12.05 -4.58
CA THR A 39 -9.08 -13.32 -5.24
C THR A 39 -7.90 -14.26 -5.48
N ARG A 40 -6.69 -13.86 -5.08
CA ARG A 40 -5.50 -14.69 -5.13
C ARG A 40 -5.56 -15.75 -4.03
N GLU A 41 -5.16 -16.97 -4.36
CA GLU A 41 -4.97 -18.01 -3.36
C GLU A 41 -3.93 -17.62 -2.30
N PRO A 42 -4.12 -18.02 -1.04
CA PRO A 42 -3.12 -17.79 0.01
C PRO A 42 -1.76 -18.39 -0.35
N ARG A 43 -0.69 -17.70 0.01
CA ARG A 43 0.67 -18.25 -0.01
C ARG A 43 0.98 -18.93 1.31
N GLU A 44 2.02 -19.75 1.31
CA GLU A 44 2.51 -20.38 2.54
C GLU A 44 2.80 -19.29 3.60
N GLY A 45 2.27 -19.50 4.80
CA GLY A 45 2.40 -18.57 5.93
C GLY A 45 1.42 -17.37 5.92
N GLU A 46 0.61 -17.19 4.88
CA GLU A 46 -0.44 -16.15 4.91
C GLU A 46 -1.67 -16.62 5.71
N ILE A 47 -2.23 -15.72 6.52
CA ILE A 47 -3.32 -16.00 7.44
C ILE A 47 -4.53 -15.14 7.04
N GLU A 48 -5.70 -15.83 6.91
CA GLU A 48 -6.99 -15.19 6.66
C GLU A 48 -7.30 -14.09 7.68
N GLY A 49 -7.74 -12.92 7.19
CA GLY A 49 -8.09 -11.78 8.03
C GLY A 49 -6.92 -11.05 8.68
N GLN A 50 -5.68 -11.49 8.47
CA GLN A 50 -4.46 -10.79 8.92
C GLN A 50 -3.66 -10.22 7.75
N HIS A 51 -3.38 -11.06 6.75
CA HIS A 51 -2.66 -10.63 5.55
C HIS A 51 -3.63 -10.16 4.46
N TYR A 52 -4.66 -10.95 4.22
CA TYR A 52 -5.76 -10.68 3.30
C TYR A 52 -7.05 -11.34 3.80
N TYR A 53 -8.19 -10.87 3.28
CA TYR A 53 -9.41 -11.65 3.19
C TYR A 53 -9.40 -12.36 1.83
N PHE A 54 -9.27 -13.69 1.82
CA PHE A 54 -9.21 -14.48 0.59
C PHE A 54 -10.62 -14.86 0.14
N VAL A 55 -11.05 -14.38 -1.01
CA VAL A 55 -12.41 -14.60 -1.50
C VAL A 55 -12.41 -15.15 -2.91
N SER A 56 -13.51 -15.81 -3.30
CA SER A 56 -13.72 -16.22 -4.69
C SER A 56 -13.92 -14.99 -5.60
N ARG A 57 -13.65 -15.15 -6.91
CA ARG A 57 -13.95 -14.09 -7.90
C ARG A 57 -15.42 -13.68 -7.87
N SER A 58 -16.34 -14.64 -7.73
CA SER A 58 -17.78 -14.36 -7.62
C SER A 58 -18.09 -13.49 -6.41
N ARG A 59 -17.52 -13.81 -5.22
CA ARG A 59 -17.73 -12.99 -4.01
C ARG A 59 -17.15 -11.59 -4.19
N PHE A 60 -15.97 -11.47 -4.79
CA PHE A 60 -15.35 -10.16 -5.06
C PHE A 60 -16.23 -9.30 -5.97
N THR A 61 -16.77 -9.89 -7.06
CA THR A 61 -17.69 -9.18 -7.96
C THR A 61 -18.92 -8.68 -7.22
N GLN A 62 -19.53 -9.51 -6.36
CA GLN A 62 -20.65 -9.09 -5.52
C GLN A 62 -20.28 -7.92 -4.60
N MET A 63 -19.07 -7.92 -4.02
CA MET A 63 -18.60 -6.80 -3.18
C MET A 63 -18.46 -5.50 -3.97
N VAL A 64 -17.97 -5.59 -5.22
CA VAL A 64 -17.90 -4.42 -6.13
C VAL A 64 -19.28 -3.89 -6.44
N GLU A 65 -20.21 -4.76 -6.85
CA GLU A 65 -21.58 -4.40 -7.21
C GLU A 65 -22.36 -3.81 -6.03
N ALA A 66 -22.13 -4.34 -4.83
CA ALA A 66 -22.73 -3.84 -3.58
C ALA A 66 -22.06 -2.55 -3.04
N GLY A 67 -20.99 -2.05 -3.65
CA GLY A 67 -20.26 -0.89 -3.16
C GLY A 67 -19.59 -1.11 -1.80
N GLU A 68 -19.21 -2.35 -1.49
CA GLU A 68 -18.55 -2.70 -0.22
C GLU A 68 -17.06 -2.31 -0.20
N LEU A 69 -16.46 -1.95 -1.36
CA LEU A 69 -15.04 -1.62 -1.50
C LEU A 69 -14.80 -0.12 -1.69
N ALA A 70 -13.87 0.43 -0.94
CA ALA A 70 -13.43 1.83 -1.05
C ALA A 70 -12.62 2.08 -2.34
N GLU A 71 -11.89 1.06 -2.76
CA GLU A 71 -11.15 0.98 -4.01
C GLU A 71 -10.96 -0.49 -4.38
N TRP A 72 -10.67 -0.77 -5.64
CA TRP A 72 -10.22 -2.07 -6.09
C TRP A 72 -9.43 -1.96 -7.39
N ALA A 73 -8.56 -2.94 -7.65
CA ALA A 73 -7.77 -3.03 -8.87
C ALA A 73 -7.49 -4.48 -9.24
N GLU A 74 -7.21 -4.72 -10.52
CA GLU A 74 -6.66 -5.98 -11.00
C GLU A 74 -5.13 -5.90 -11.07
N PHE A 75 -4.47 -6.90 -10.51
CA PHE A 75 -3.02 -7.04 -10.58
C PHE A 75 -2.63 -8.50 -10.81
N ALA A 76 -1.83 -8.75 -11.84
CA ALA A 76 -1.33 -10.09 -12.20
C ALA A 76 -2.45 -11.15 -12.28
N GLY A 77 -3.60 -10.79 -12.85
CA GLY A 77 -4.74 -11.67 -13.04
C GLY A 77 -5.60 -11.92 -11.80
N ASN A 78 -5.34 -11.23 -10.69
CA ASN A 78 -6.14 -11.29 -9.47
C ASN A 78 -6.70 -9.92 -9.11
N PHE A 79 -7.84 -9.91 -8.43
CA PHE A 79 -8.43 -8.70 -7.89
C PHE A 79 -7.96 -8.45 -6.46
N TYR A 80 -7.80 -7.18 -6.13
CA TYR A 80 -7.46 -6.67 -4.80
C TYR A 80 -8.35 -5.48 -4.50
N GLY A 81 -8.76 -5.31 -3.26
CA GLY A 81 -9.58 -4.17 -2.88
C GLY A 81 -9.58 -3.92 -1.39
N THR A 82 -9.98 -2.72 -0.99
CA THR A 82 -10.05 -2.30 0.41
C THR A 82 -11.49 -2.24 0.88
N PRO A 83 -11.92 -3.09 1.83
CA PRO A 83 -13.27 -3.05 2.37
C PRO A 83 -13.56 -1.76 3.14
N TYR A 84 -14.70 -1.12 2.90
CA TYR A 84 -15.13 0.07 3.63
C TYR A 84 -15.23 -0.16 5.15
N PHE A 85 -15.65 -1.36 5.57
CA PHE A 85 -15.86 -1.63 6.99
C PHE A 85 -14.56 -1.48 7.80
N GLY A 86 -13.43 -1.94 7.28
CA GLY A 86 -12.11 -1.83 7.93
C GLY A 86 -11.66 -0.37 8.07
N LEU A 87 -11.91 0.45 7.04
CA LEU A 87 -11.61 1.88 7.09
C LEU A 87 -12.47 2.61 8.12
N LYS A 88 -13.78 2.40 8.09
CA LYS A 88 -14.73 3.06 9.02
C LYS A 88 -14.43 2.69 10.45
N LEU A 89 -14.12 1.42 10.74
CA LEU A 89 -13.77 0.96 12.08
C LEU A 89 -12.48 1.66 12.57
N GLY A 90 -11.40 1.57 11.82
CA GLY A 90 -10.12 2.15 12.22
C GLY A 90 -10.18 3.68 12.40
N ILE A 91 -10.77 4.40 11.44
CA ILE A 91 -10.92 5.85 11.51
C ILE A 91 -11.85 6.25 12.68
N GLY A 92 -12.95 5.51 12.88
CA GLY A 92 -13.91 5.75 13.98
C GLY A 92 -13.28 5.56 15.36
N GLU A 93 -12.31 4.65 15.49
CA GLU A 93 -11.51 4.44 16.71
C GLU A 93 -10.38 5.48 16.88
N GLY A 94 -10.26 6.44 15.97
CA GLY A 94 -9.21 7.47 16.00
C GLY A 94 -7.84 6.96 15.60
N LYS A 95 -7.75 5.78 14.96
CA LYS A 95 -6.52 5.22 14.43
C LYS A 95 -6.11 5.90 13.13
N TRP A 96 -4.84 5.83 12.82
CA TRP A 96 -4.31 6.21 11.53
C TRP A 96 -4.23 4.97 10.65
N VAL A 97 -5.11 4.91 9.67
CA VAL A 97 -5.28 3.74 8.80
C VAL A 97 -4.36 3.85 7.60
N ILE A 98 -3.49 2.87 7.43
CA ILE A 98 -2.60 2.75 6.25
C ILE A 98 -3.27 1.83 5.23
N LEU A 99 -3.30 2.27 3.97
CA LEU A 99 -3.58 1.46 2.80
C LEU A 99 -2.28 1.23 2.04
N GLU A 100 -1.89 -0.03 1.87
CA GLU A 100 -0.83 -0.43 0.95
C GLU A 100 -1.49 -0.95 -0.33
N ILE A 101 -1.61 -0.08 -1.34
CA ILE A 101 -2.41 -0.32 -2.54
C ILE A 101 -1.67 0.05 -3.83
N GLU A 102 -2.19 -0.45 -4.95
CA GLU A 102 -1.69 -0.16 -6.29
C GLU A 102 -2.15 1.22 -6.79
N LEU A 103 -1.52 1.72 -7.86
CA LEU A 103 -1.77 3.06 -8.42
C LEU A 103 -3.26 3.32 -8.72
N GLU A 104 -3.94 2.38 -9.34
CA GLU A 104 -5.36 2.54 -9.69
C GLU A 104 -6.26 2.64 -8.44
N GLY A 105 -5.95 1.87 -7.40
CA GLY A 105 -6.63 1.99 -6.10
C GLY A 105 -6.38 3.36 -5.46
N ALA A 106 -5.14 3.84 -5.50
CA ALA A 106 -4.78 5.16 -4.97
C ALA A 106 -5.53 6.31 -5.68
N ARG A 107 -5.73 6.20 -6.99
CA ARG A 107 -6.53 7.14 -7.77
C ARG A 107 -8.01 7.13 -7.38
N GLN A 108 -8.56 5.95 -7.08
CA GLN A 108 -9.93 5.83 -6.57
C GLN A 108 -10.05 6.43 -5.16
N ILE A 109 -9.10 6.15 -4.26
CA ILE A 109 -9.08 6.76 -2.93
C ILE A 109 -8.97 8.29 -3.02
N ARG A 110 -8.20 8.84 -3.95
CA ARG A 110 -8.14 10.30 -4.17
C ARG A 110 -9.50 10.92 -4.44
N LYS A 111 -10.38 10.21 -5.16
CA LYS A 111 -11.74 10.69 -5.46
C LYS A 111 -12.68 10.53 -4.27
N ASN A 112 -12.61 9.39 -3.58
CA ASN A 112 -13.55 9.01 -2.53
C ASN A 112 -13.17 9.58 -1.15
N PHE A 113 -11.89 9.89 -0.94
CA PHE A 113 -11.31 10.42 0.30
C PHE A 113 -10.27 11.50 -0.03
N PRO A 114 -10.69 12.70 -0.46
CA PRO A 114 -9.77 13.75 -0.92
C PRO A 114 -8.81 14.23 0.16
N GLU A 115 -9.14 14.06 1.44
CA GLU A 115 -8.30 14.36 2.61
C GLU A 115 -7.28 13.27 2.96
N ALA A 116 -7.30 12.13 2.27
CA ALA A 116 -6.33 11.07 2.50
C ALA A 116 -4.92 11.54 2.13
N LEU A 117 -3.96 11.30 3.01
CA LEU A 117 -2.55 11.59 2.78
C LEU A 117 -1.96 10.51 1.86
N ARG A 118 -1.47 10.89 0.69
CA ARG A 118 -0.97 9.96 -0.33
C ARG A 118 0.52 10.09 -0.50
N ILE A 119 1.23 8.99 -0.29
CA ILE A 119 2.69 8.92 -0.32
C ILE A 119 3.11 7.89 -1.37
N PHE A 120 3.99 8.29 -2.27
CA PHE A 120 4.59 7.41 -3.27
C PHE A 120 5.99 6.99 -2.84
N ILE A 121 6.26 5.69 -2.84
CA ILE A 121 7.56 5.13 -2.53
C ILE A 121 8.31 4.89 -3.83
N LEU A 122 9.48 5.53 -3.96
CA LEU A 122 10.36 5.44 -5.10
C LEU A 122 11.55 4.51 -4.81
N PRO A 123 12.04 3.76 -5.79
CA PRO A 123 13.37 3.15 -5.69
C PRO A 123 14.46 4.22 -5.80
N PRO A 124 15.70 3.95 -5.32
CA PRO A 124 16.81 4.87 -5.46
C PRO A 124 17.27 5.02 -6.92
N SER A 125 17.14 3.94 -7.71
CA SER A 125 17.37 3.96 -9.14
C SER A 125 16.58 2.85 -9.85
N TRP A 126 16.51 2.92 -11.16
CA TRP A 126 15.91 1.88 -11.99
C TRP A 126 16.64 0.55 -11.88
N GLU A 127 17.98 0.59 -11.91
CA GLU A 127 18.84 -0.59 -11.82
C GLU A 127 18.65 -1.32 -10.50
N GLU A 128 18.51 -0.55 -9.41
CA GLU A 128 18.26 -1.13 -8.09
C GLU A 128 16.88 -1.80 -8.02
N LEU A 129 15.85 -1.20 -8.62
CA LEU A 129 14.53 -1.81 -8.69
C LEU A 129 14.58 -3.13 -9.47
N GLU A 130 15.23 -3.15 -10.63
CA GLU A 130 15.41 -4.36 -11.43
C GLU A 130 16.18 -5.43 -10.65
N ARG A 131 17.26 -5.06 -9.96
CA ARG A 131 18.02 -5.96 -9.10
C ARG A 131 17.15 -6.58 -8.01
N ARG A 132 16.32 -5.77 -7.33
CA ARG A 132 15.38 -6.24 -6.29
C ARG A 132 14.33 -7.19 -6.84
N LEU A 133 13.81 -6.94 -8.02
CA LEU A 133 12.85 -7.84 -8.68
C LEU A 133 13.49 -9.18 -9.04
N ARG A 134 14.71 -9.16 -9.60
CA ARG A 134 15.45 -10.37 -9.98
C ARG A 134 15.90 -11.22 -8.78
N SER A 135 16.31 -10.58 -7.69
CA SER A 135 16.83 -11.26 -6.49
C SER A 135 15.80 -12.15 -5.77
N ARG A 136 14.50 -11.97 -6.03
CA ARG A 136 13.44 -12.83 -5.46
C ARG A 136 13.44 -14.25 -6.01
N GLY A 137 14.05 -14.48 -7.19
CA GLY A 137 14.33 -15.80 -7.76
C GLY A 137 13.11 -16.65 -8.15
N GLN A 138 11.91 -16.11 -8.07
CA GLN A 138 10.65 -16.83 -8.28
C GLN A 138 9.95 -16.50 -9.60
N ASP A 139 10.44 -15.50 -10.32
CA ASP A 139 9.80 -14.99 -11.53
C ASP A 139 10.59 -15.36 -12.79
N SER A 140 9.87 -15.68 -13.86
CA SER A 140 10.47 -15.81 -15.20
C SER A 140 10.93 -14.45 -15.75
N GLU A 141 11.86 -14.45 -16.69
CA GLU A 141 12.30 -13.22 -17.37
C GLU A 141 11.14 -12.43 -17.98
N SER A 142 10.15 -13.12 -18.55
CA SER A 142 8.94 -12.48 -19.09
C SER A 142 8.07 -11.84 -18.00
N ALA A 143 8.02 -12.43 -16.80
CA ALA A 143 7.31 -11.84 -15.67
C ALA A 143 8.04 -10.61 -15.14
N ILE A 144 9.36 -10.66 -15.04
CA ILE A 144 10.21 -9.51 -14.65
C ILE A 144 10.03 -8.37 -15.65
N ALA A 145 10.10 -8.63 -16.96
CA ALA A 145 9.92 -7.61 -17.99
C ALA A 145 8.56 -6.91 -17.88
N ARG A 146 7.47 -7.66 -17.68
CA ARG A 146 6.13 -7.08 -17.47
C ARG A 146 6.06 -6.21 -16.20
N ARG A 147 6.69 -6.66 -15.10
CA ARG A 147 6.74 -5.87 -13.85
C ARG A 147 7.54 -4.59 -14.00
N LEU A 148 8.65 -4.63 -14.74
CA LEU A 148 9.45 -3.44 -15.03
C LEU A 148 8.69 -2.44 -15.90
N LEU A 149 8.00 -2.93 -16.95
CA LEU A 149 7.16 -2.05 -17.78
C LEU A 149 6.12 -1.32 -16.94
N ARG A 150 5.40 -2.06 -16.07
CA ARG A 150 4.40 -1.48 -15.16
C ARG A 150 5.04 -0.51 -14.14
N ALA A 151 6.21 -0.86 -13.60
CA ALA A 151 6.93 0.01 -12.67
C ALA A 151 7.29 1.37 -13.29
N LYS A 152 7.58 1.41 -14.59
CA LYS A 152 7.84 2.65 -15.32
C LYS A 152 6.60 3.55 -15.31
N GLU A 153 5.44 3.01 -15.68
CA GLU A 153 4.16 3.72 -15.66
C GLU A 153 3.81 4.23 -14.26
N GLU A 154 4.03 3.39 -13.24
CA GLU A 154 3.78 3.74 -11.84
C GLU A 154 4.71 4.87 -11.36
N ILE A 155 5.99 4.84 -11.71
CA ILE A 155 6.96 5.90 -11.34
C ILE A 155 6.63 7.22 -12.04
N GLU A 156 6.19 7.20 -13.30
CA GLU A 156 5.74 8.40 -14.02
C GLU A 156 4.54 9.07 -13.31
N ALA A 157 3.70 8.29 -12.64
CA ALA A 157 2.56 8.79 -11.87
C ALA A 157 2.92 9.30 -10.46
N ALA A 158 4.18 9.23 -10.03
CA ALA A 158 4.59 9.65 -8.68
C ALA A 158 4.22 11.10 -8.37
N GLY A 159 4.20 11.98 -9.38
CA GLY A 159 3.78 13.38 -9.24
C GLY A 159 2.30 13.59 -8.90
N GLU A 160 1.46 12.55 -8.97
CA GLU A 160 0.05 12.61 -8.56
C GLU A 160 -0.13 12.56 -7.02
N PHE A 161 0.93 12.25 -6.27
CA PHE A 161 0.93 12.03 -4.83
C PHE A 161 1.41 13.26 -4.05
N ASP A 162 0.95 13.40 -2.82
CA ASP A 162 1.25 14.55 -1.97
C ASP A 162 2.72 14.56 -1.53
N PHE A 163 3.31 13.37 -1.33
CA PHE A 163 4.71 13.18 -0.97
C PHE A 163 5.35 12.03 -1.72
N GLN A 164 6.66 12.14 -1.93
CA GLN A 164 7.50 11.10 -2.50
C GLN A 164 8.62 10.77 -1.53
N VAL A 165 8.86 9.47 -1.32
CA VAL A 165 9.91 8.97 -0.42
C VAL A 165 10.76 7.94 -1.17
N VAL A 166 12.04 8.21 -1.30
CA VAL A 166 13.00 7.25 -1.88
C VAL A 166 13.36 6.22 -0.83
N ASN A 167 13.19 4.94 -1.16
CA ASN A 167 13.56 3.81 -0.31
C ASN A 167 14.90 3.22 -0.76
N ASP A 168 15.98 3.92 -0.47
CA ASP A 168 17.35 3.46 -0.63
C ASP A 168 17.81 2.75 0.65
N ASP A 169 17.89 3.46 1.74
CA ASP A 169 18.11 2.95 3.09
C ASP A 169 16.80 2.92 3.88
N LEU A 170 16.54 1.79 4.54
CA LEU A 170 15.29 1.57 5.28
C LEU A 170 15.09 2.60 6.41
N GLU A 171 16.14 2.89 7.19
CA GLU A 171 16.05 3.80 8.34
C GLU A 171 15.85 5.25 7.89
N VAL A 172 16.51 5.65 6.81
CA VAL A 172 16.35 7.00 6.21
C VAL A 172 14.91 7.16 5.68
N ALA A 173 14.42 6.17 4.95
CA ALA A 173 13.04 6.19 4.43
C ALA A 173 12.00 6.20 5.56
N LEU A 174 12.20 5.42 6.63
CA LEU A 174 11.33 5.42 7.80
C LEU A 174 11.29 6.77 8.50
N LYS A 175 12.45 7.39 8.78
CA LYS A 175 12.53 8.73 9.38
C LYS A 175 11.78 9.76 8.52
N LYS A 176 11.90 9.66 7.20
CA LYS A 176 11.18 10.55 6.29
C LYS A 176 9.67 10.36 6.39
N LEU A 177 9.19 9.10 6.39
CA LEU A 177 7.78 8.77 6.58
C LEU A 177 7.28 9.25 7.95
N GLU A 178 8.01 8.98 9.02
CA GLU A 178 7.69 9.43 10.37
C GLU A 178 7.56 10.96 10.45
N SER A 179 8.45 11.69 9.79
CA SER A 179 8.38 13.16 9.69
C SER A 179 7.13 13.63 8.93
N ILE A 180 6.83 13.05 7.76
CA ILE A 180 5.63 13.37 6.96
C ILE A 180 4.36 13.12 7.78
N LEU A 181 4.33 12.02 8.51
CA LEU A 181 3.20 11.62 9.34
C LEU A 181 3.14 12.35 10.69
N ASN A 182 4.11 13.20 11.03
CA ASN A 182 4.26 13.83 12.34
C ASN A 182 4.19 12.81 13.50
N LEU A 183 4.92 11.70 13.34
CA LEU A 183 4.99 10.62 14.32
C LEU A 183 6.13 10.81 15.31
N VAL A 184 7.11 11.60 14.98
CA VAL A 184 8.23 11.98 15.86
C VAL A 184 7.76 13.17 16.71
N GLU A 185 7.78 13.02 18.03
CA GLU A 185 7.68 14.17 18.92
C GLU A 185 8.91 15.05 18.66
N VAL A 186 8.70 16.27 18.18
CA VAL A 186 9.73 17.29 18.21
C VAL A 186 10.02 17.52 19.69
N PRO A 187 11.26 17.30 20.18
CA PRO A 187 11.59 17.67 21.56
C PRO A 187 11.19 19.14 21.73
N GLY A 188 10.31 19.39 22.67
CA GLY A 188 9.76 20.72 22.89
C GLY A 188 10.87 21.75 23.12
N ASN A 189 10.73 22.91 22.48
CA ASN A 189 11.45 24.11 22.84
C ASN A 189 11.12 24.50 24.29
#